data_36e5a050e5a87c5fab7fb8f15bfbcfd7
#
_entry.id   36e5a050e5a87c5fab7fb8f15bfbcfd7
#
_cell.length_a   1.000
_cell.length_b   1.000
_cell.length_c   1.000
_cell.angle_alpha   90.00
_cell.angle_beta   90.00
_cell.angle_gamma   90.00
#
_symmetry.space_group_name_H-M   'P 1'
#
loop_
_entity.id
_entity.type
_entity.pdbx_description
1 polymer ?
#
loop_
_entity_poly.entity_id
_entity_poly.type
_entity_poly.pdbx_seq_one_letter_code
_entity_poly.pdbx_strand_id
1 'polypeptide(L)'
;NDGVYIGVTATPARLDLNNTFQNENHKWVFFQPHSEYKGQDFFFPIESQGNVFAVDYNLYFLKDESHNPSKELRDSIYRYLVNSTNLNLFVNQKIKNYVMLIHTSVKMENHTGDKKVTNDLFSELAQKKGPKFLRHMEQIYNFALKKTEDEEKAKKICKFIATNADKHQIGVLNSDRNNKLGFDLKKFSEEPSSLFTISIGGNIISRGITFNNLISMFFTRGVKGLMQQDTYIQRARMFGNRGKDANHFELTITESIYKQWFSCFLLHRLSYLSAKNNLHQVWLEGSRTRAVAPSSIDKSYVRVDKGEISFSKI
;
A
#
# COMPACT_ATOMS: atom_id res chain seq x y z
N ASN A 1 -3.44 -42.53 -9.25
CA ASN A 1 -2.65 -41.34 -9.56
C ASN A 1 -2.09 -40.79 -8.27
N ASP A 2 -0.85 -41.13 -7.99
CA ASP A 2 -0.14 -40.68 -6.77
C ASP A 2 0.50 -39.29 -7.02
N GLY A 3 -0.32 -38.31 -7.37
CA GLY A 3 0.15 -36.95 -7.59
C GLY A 3 0.27 -36.18 -6.28
N VAL A 4 1.38 -35.44 -6.09
CA VAL A 4 1.53 -34.45 -5.03
C VAL A 4 1.09 -33.09 -5.54
N TYR A 5 0.15 -32.47 -4.83
CA TYR A 5 -0.26 -31.09 -5.13
C TYR A 5 0.36 -30.13 -4.10
N ILE A 6 1.02 -29.09 -4.61
CA ILE A 6 1.61 -28.04 -3.78
C ILE A 6 0.94 -26.71 -4.14
N GLY A 7 0.19 -26.17 -3.20
CA GLY A 7 -0.42 -24.84 -3.32
C GLY A 7 0.38 -23.80 -2.57
N VAL A 8 0.72 -22.67 -3.23
CA VAL A 8 1.39 -21.54 -2.60
C VAL A 8 0.44 -20.35 -2.58
N THR A 9 0.18 -19.81 -1.40
CA THR A 9 -0.72 -18.66 -1.23
C THR A 9 -0.29 -17.76 -0.07
N ALA A 10 -0.50 -16.45 -0.24
CA ALA A 10 -0.38 -15.48 0.86
C ALA A 10 -1.72 -15.25 1.61
N THR A 11 -2.81 -15.81 1.09
CA THR A 11 -4.18 -15.63 1.63
C THR A 11 -4.90 -16.97 1.69
N PRO A 12 -4.56 -17.82 2.67
CA PRO A 12 -5.04 -19.20 2.74
C PRO A 12 -6.55 -19.33 3.03
N ALA A 13 -7.20 -18.30 3.55
CA ALA A 13 -8.58 -18.33 4.00
C ALA A 13 -9.56 -18.99 3.03
N ARG A 14 -9.45 -18.68 1.74
CA ARG A 14 -10.35 -19.24 0.74
C ARG A 14 -10.12 -20.73 0.49
N LEU A 15 -8.87 -21.18 0.53
CA LEU A 15 -8.53 -22.59 0.36
C LEU A 15 -8.98 -23.40 1.57
N ASP A 16 -8.73 -22.88 2.76
CA ASP A 16 -9.08 -23.50 4.03
C ASP A 16 -10.62 -23.60 4.21
N LEU A 17 -11.32 -22.49 4.05
CA LEU A 17 -12.78 -22.43 4.24
C LEU A 17 -13.59 -23.22 3.19
N ASN A 18 -13.04 -23.49 2.02
CA ASN A 18 -13.67 -24.36 1.02
C ASN A 18 -13.19 -25.81 1.13
N ASN A 19 -12.40 -26.13 2.15
CA ASN A 19 -11.85 -27.46 2.34
C ASN A 19 -11.26 -28.04 1.02
N THR A 20 -10.52 -27.20 0.30
CA THR A 20 -10.00 -27.54 -1.04
C THR A 20 -9.10 -28.78 -1.03
N PHE A 21 -8.54 -29.11 0.10
CA PHE A 21 -7.67 -30.25 0.33
C PHE A 21 -8.31 -31.20 1.34
N GLN A 22 -9.31 -31.96 0.91
CA GLN A 22 -10.01 -32.98 1.71
C GLN A 22 -9.14 -34.24 1.88
N ASN A 23 -7.94 -34.11 2.40
CA ASN A 23 -7.00 -35.20 2.48
C ASN A 23 -6.39 -35.23 3.88
N GLU A 24 -6.40 -36.40 4.53
CA GLU A 24 -5.78 -36.61 5.84
C GLU A 24 -4.27 -36.33 5.83
N ASN A 25 -3.62 -36.37 4.66
CA ASN A 25 -2.22 -36.07 4.47
C ASN A 25 -1.91 -34.61 4.15
N HIS A 26 -2.92 -33.73 4.20
CA HIS A 26 -2.74 -32.32 3.96
C HIS A 26 -1.95 -31.66 5.11
N LYS A 27 -0.93 -30.90 4.76
CA LYS A 27 -0.10 -30.15 5.69
C LYS A 27 0.01 -28.70 5.27
N TRP A 28 -0.23 -27.80 6.19
CA TRP A 28 0.14 -26.41 6.06
C TRP A 28 1.62 -26.25 6.37
N VAL A 29 2.37 -25.67 5.44
CA VAL A 29 3.78 -25.32 5.65
C VAL A 29 3.88 -23.80 5.65
N PHE A 30 4.34 -23.28 6.76
CA PHE A 30 4.54 -21.85 6.93
C PHE A 30 5.96 -21.46 6.58
N PHE A 31 6.11 -20.52 5.64
CA PHE A 31 7.41 -19.95 5.29
C PHE A 31 7.63 -18.65 6.03
N GLN A 32 8.73 -18.56 6.76
CA GLN A 32 9.15 -17.32 7.39
C GLN A 32 9.52 -16.31 6.29
N PRO A 33 8.99 -15.08 6.34
CA PRO A 33 9.42 -14.05 5.42
C PRO A 33 10.88 -13.67 5.64
N HIS A 34 11.55 -13.21 4.60
CA HIS A 34 12.91 -12.69 4.68
C HIS A 34 12.99 -11.53 5.68
N SER A 35 14.12 -11.35 6.36
CA SER A 35 14.31 -10.32 7.40
C SER A 35 14.05 -8.88 6.94
N GLU A 36 14.30 -8.60 5.65
CA GLU A 36 14.03 -7.29 5.06
C GLU A 36 12.57 -7.10 4.62
N TYR A 37 11.75 -8.16 4.66
CA TYR A 37 10.32 -8.05 4.37
C TYR A 37 9.62 -7.29 5.49
N LYS A 38 8.91 -6.24 5.11
CA LYS A 38 8.05 -5.45 6.00
C LYS A 38 6.59 -5.75 5.67
N GLY A 39 5.91 -6.38 6.60
CA GLY A 39 4.51 -6.80 6.47
C GLY A 39 3.61 -6.09 7.46
N GLN A 40 2.57 -6.81 7.87
CA GLN A 40 1.54 -6.29 8.77
C GLN A 40 2.10 -5.83 10.13
N ASP A 41 3.14 -6.48 10.65
CA ASP A 41 3.69 -6.15 11.98
C ASP A 41 4.46 -4.82 11.96
N PHE A 42 5.04 -4.46 10.83
CA PHE A 42 5.69 -3.17 10.65
C PHE A 42 4.69 -2.05 10.37
N PHE A 43 3.74 -2.28 9.45
CA PHE A 43 2.80 -1.23 9.03
C PHE A 43 1.62 -1.05 9.96
N PHE A 44 1.25 -2.08 10.72
CA PHE A 44 0.12 -2.09 11.66
C PHE A 44 0.53 -2.77 12.97
N PRO A 45 1.49 -2.23 13.72
CA PRO A 45 1.97 -2.85 14.97
C PRO A 45 0.84 -2.92 16.01
N ILE A 46 0.79 -4.00 16.77
CA ILE A 46 -0.18 -4.18 17.87
C ILE A 46 0.28 -3.43 19.10
N GLU A 47 1.57 -3.47 19.38
CA GLU A 47 2.18 -2.84 20.55
C GLU A 47 2.60 -1.42 20.21
N SER A 48 1.91 -0.47 20.76
CA SER A 48 2.30 0.91 20.71
C SER A 48 2.00 1.56 22.04
N GLN A 49 2.64 1.16 23.12
CA GLN A 49 2.65 1.87 24.40
C GLN A 49 1.40 2.76 24.66
N GLY A 50 0.21 2.23 24.37
CA GLY A 50 -1.07 2.95 24.47
C GLY A 50 -1.46 3.81 23.27
N ASN A 51 -0.63 3.96 22.24
CA ASN A 51 -0.95 4.70 21.02
C ASN A 51 -0.99 3.77 19.80
N VAL A 52 -2.19 3.45 19.33
CA VAL A 52 -2.45 2.55 18.19
C VAL A 52 -1.79 3.01 16.88
N PHE A 53 -1.34 4.26 16.81
CA PHE A 53 -0.76 4.86 15.60
C PHE A 53 0.75 5.12 15.71
N ALA A 54 1.42 4.63 16.75
CA ALA A 54 2.87 4.72 16.85
C ALA A 54 3.50 3.73 15.86
N VAL A 55 4.06 4.25 14.77
CA VAL A 55 4.66 3.47 13.67
C VAL A 55 6.04 4.02 13.31
N ASP A 56 6.92 3.14 12.81
CA ASP A 56 8.30 3.49 12.44
C ASP A 56 8.45 3.99 11.00
N TYR A 57 7.37 4.50 10.41
CA TYR A 57 7.34 5.09 9.07
C TYR A 57 6.52 6.37 9.05
N ASN A 58 6.45 7.07 7.91
CA ASN A 58 5.72 8.33 7.83
C ASN A 58 4.24 8.07 7.54
N LEU A 59 3.37 8.23 8.54
CA LEU A 59 1.93 8.09 8.42
C LEU A 59 1.25 9.46 8.40
N TYR A 60 0.45 9.72 7.36
CA TYR A 60 -0.32 10.95 7.20
C TYR A 60 -1.80 10.63 7.09
N PHE A 61 -2.59 11.15 8.03
CA PHE A 61 -4.03 11.02 7.95
C PHE A 61 -4.66 12.16 7.16
N LEU A 62 -5.51 11.76 6.22
CA LEU A 62 -6.42 12.65 5.53
C LEU A 62 -7.69 12.79 6.36
N LYS A 63 -8.31 13.97 6.33
CA LYS A 63 -9.64 14.15 6.87
C LYS A 63 -10.65 13.39 6.00
N ASP A 64 -11.54 12.61 6.61
CA ASP A 64 -12.55 11.83 5.88
C ASP A 64 -13.48 12.71 5.03
N GLU A 65 -13.65 13.96 5.42
CA GLU A 65 -14.45 15.00 4.75
C GLU A 65 -13.58 16.03 4.01
N SER A 66 -12.50 15.58 3.38
CA SER A 66 -11.63 16.52 2.65
C SER A 66 -12.39 17.24 1.55
N HIS A 67 -12.49 18.55 1.67
CA HIS A 67 -13.11 19.42 0.67
C HIS A 67 -12.17 19.71 -0.52
N ASN A 68 -10.92 19.27 -0.46
CA ASN A 68 -9.96 19.48 -1.55
C ASN A 68 -9.03 18.29 -1.80
N PRO A 69 -9.58 17.17 -2.37
CA PRO A 69 -8.79 15.97 -2.67
C PRO A 69 -7.58 16.25 -3.57
N SER A 70 -7.72 17.21 -4.50
CA SER A 70 -6.62 17.58 -5.41
C SER A 70 -5.46 18.28 -4.70
N LYS A 71 -5.74 19.05 -3.63
CA LYS A 71 -4.68 19.65 -2.81
C LYS A 71 -3.93 18.58 -2.03
N GLU A 72 -4.64 17.68 -1.38
CA GLU A 72 -4.05 16.59 -0.59
C GLU A 72 -3.20 15.66 -1.44
N LEU A 73 -3.64 15.36 -2.64
CA LEU A 73 -2.84 14.60 -3.60
C LEU A 73 -1.57 15.36 -3.98
N ARG A 74 -1.64 16.66 -4.27
CA ARG A 74 -0.45 17.48 -4.56
C ARG A 74 0.51 17.51 -3.40
N ASP A 75 0.02 17.69 -2.19
CA ASP A 75 0.84 17.71 -0.97
C ASP A 75 1.54 16.36 -0.76
N SER A 76 0.87 15.24 -1.03
CA SER A 76 1.49 13.92 -1.01
C SER A 76 2.55 13.75 -2.11
N ILE A 77 2.34 14.29 -3.30
CA ILE A 77 3.34 14.27 -4.36
C ILE A 77 4.56 15.13 -3.95
N TYR A 78 4.37 16.30 -3.35
CA TYR A 78 5.50 17.11 -2.86
C TYR A 78 6.32 16.35 -1.81
N ARG A 79 5.67 15.73 -0.83
CA ARG A 79 6.36 14.89 0.16
C ARG A 79 7.12 13.74 -0.48
N TYR A 80 6.51 13.06 -1.48
CA TYR A 80 7.17 12.01 -2.26
C TYR A 80 8.44 12.53 -2.97
N LEU A 81 8.36 13.67 -3.65
CA LEU A 81 9.50 14.29 -4.33
C LEU A 81 10.62 14.64 -3.33
N VAL A 82 10.26 15.24 -2.21
CA VAL A 82 11.20 15.58 -1.14
C VAL A 82 11.83 14.33 -0.55
N ASN A 83 11.03 13.32 -0.21
CA ASN A 83 11.50 12.10 0.44
C ASN A 83 12.43 11.28 -0.46
N SER A 84 12.04 11.05 -1.73
CA SER A 84 12.87 10.35 -2.72
C SER A 84 14.18 11.09 -3.00
N THR A 85 14.13 12.41 -3.06
CA THR A 85 15.34 13.24 -3.24
C THR A 85 16.24 13.24 -2.01
N ASN A 86 15.66 13.32 -0.81
CA ASN A 86 16.42 13.24 0.44
C ASN A 86 17.18 11.90 0.54
N LEU A 87 16.50 10.78 0.20
CA LEU A 87 17.13 9.47 0.14
C LEU A 87 18.28 9.43 -0.86
N ASN A 88 18.08 10.00 -2.05
CA ASN A 88 19.09 10.00 -3.09
C ASN A 88 20.30 10.89 -2.79
N LEU A 89 20.11 12.00 -2.09
CA LEU A 89 21.20 12.94 -1.81
C LEU A 89 21.95 12.65 -0.52
N PHE A 90 21.27 12.10 0.50
CA PHE A 90 21.86 12.07 1.86
C PHE A 90 21.87 10.69 2.53
N VAL A 91 21.14 9.70 1.97
CA VAL A 91 21.04 8.37 2.60
C VAL A 91 21.68 7.29 1.75
N ASN A 92 21.43 7.29 0.45
CA ASN A 92 21.90 6.26 -0.45
C ASN A 92 23.29 6.59 -1.02
N GLN A 93 24.07 5.55 -1.28
CA GLN A 93 25.36 5.70 -1.98
C GLN A 93 25.18 5.90 -3.50
N LYS A 94 24.06 5.45 -4.06
CA LYS A 94 23.74 5.54 -5.49
C LYS A 94 22.31 6.06 -5.66
N ILE A 95 22.11 6.83 -6.72
CA ILE A 95 20.79 7.31 -7.10
C ILE A 95 19.88 6.13 -7.45
N LYS A 96 18.69 6.09 -6.85
CA LYS A 96 17.62 5.11 -7.13
C LYS A 96 16.42 5.79 -7.73
N ASN A 97 15.73 5.08 -8.60
CA ASN A 97 14.42 5.45 -9.12
C ASN A 97 13.34 4.96 -8.13
N TYR A 98 12.55 5.88 -7.61
CA TYR A 98 11.50 5.56 -6.64
C TYR A 98 10.11 5.60 -7.25
N VAL A 99 9.18 4.87 -6.63
CA VAL A 99 7.80 4.78 -7.06
C VAL A 99 6.87 5.34 -5.97
N MET A 100 5.89 6.13 -6.41
CA MET A 100 4.69 6.48 -5.66
C MET A 100 3.48 5.75 -6.25
N LEU A 101 2.63 5.19 -5.40
CA LEU A 101 1.39 4.55 -5.78
C LEU A 101 0.18 5.39 -5.37
N ILE A 102 -0.67 5.74 -6.32
CA ILE A 102 -1.95 6.43 -6.09
C ILE A 102 -3.09 5.44 -6.31
N HIS A 103 -3.88 5.18 -5.27
CA HIS A 103 -4.97 4.23 -5.28
C HIS A 103 -6.23 4.85 -4.64
N THR A 104 -7.01 5.59 -5.44
CA THR A 104 -8.14 6.39 -4.95
C THR A 104 -9.48 5.77 -5.25
N SER A 105 -9.64 5.03 -6.36
CA SER A 105 -10.93 4.53 -6.81
C SER A 105 -10.82 3.25 -7.66
N VAL A 106 -11.98 2.63 -7.91
CA VAL A 106 -12.17 1.59 -8.93
C VAL A 106 -12.54 2.21 -10.27
N LYS A 107 -13.17 3.39 -10.25
CA LYS A 107 -13.72 4.04 -11.44
C LYS A 107 -12.60 4.72 -12.25
N MET A 108 -12.58 4.48 -13.55
CA MET A 108 -11.61 5.06 -14.48
C MET A 108 -11.67 6.59 -14.52
N GLU A 109 -12.85 7.18 -14.34
CA GLU A 109 -13.05 8.63 -14.32
C GLU A 109 -12.21 9.32 -13.23
N ASN A 110 -12.13 8.73 -12.04
CA ASN A 110 -11.33 9.26 -10.94
C ASN A 110 -9.84 9.16 -11.23
N HIS A 111 -9.39 8.08 -11.89
CA HIS A 111 -7.99 7.95 -12.31
C HIS A 111 -7.60 9.02 -13.33
N THR A 112 -8.54 9.47 -14.15
CA THR A 112 -8.32 10.58 -15.10
C THR A 112 -8.11 11.89 -14.35
N GLY A 113 -8.87 12.13 -13.27
CA GLY A 113 -8.69 13.30 -12.41
C GLY A 113 -7.33 13.29 -11.69
N ASP A 114 -6.97 12.16 -11.09
CA ASP A 114 -5.67 12.00 -10.41
C ASP A 114 -4.50 12.17 -11.39
N LYS A 115 -4.62 11.59 -12.60
CA LYS A 115 -3.64 11.76 -13.67
C LYS A 115 -3.51 13.21 -14.09
N LYS A 116 -4.63 13.93 -14.22
CA LYS A 116 -4.62 15.34 -14.58
C LYS A 116 -3.88 16.17 -13.54
N VAL A 117 -4.22 16.03 -12.26
CA VAL A 117 -3.55 16.74 -11.15
C VAL A 117 -2.04 16.47 -11.17
N THR A 118 -1.65 15.21 -11.38
CA THR A 118 -0.25 14.81 -11.42
C THR A 118 0.48 15.37 -12.64
N ASN A 119 -0.11 15.26 -13.83
CA ASN A 119 0.46 15.80 -15.06
C ASN A 119 0.61 17.33 -15.03
N ASP A 120 -0.41 18.05 -14.55
CA ASP A 120 -0.38 19.50 -14.43
C ASP A 120 0.78 19.94 -13.51
N LEU A 121 0.95 19.27 -12.36
CA LEU A 121 2.03 19.56 -11.42
C LEU A 121 3.41 19.35 -12.07
N PHE A 122 3.66 18.22 -12.70
CA PHE A 122 4.97 17.95 -13.32
C PHE A 122 5.22 18.83 -14.54
N SER A 123 4.19 19.13 -15.34
CA SER A 123 4.29 20.04 -16.47
C SER A 123 4.66 21.47 -16.02
N GLU A 124 4.07 21.94 -14.91
CA GLU A 124 4.36 23.25 -14.34
C GLU A 124 5.77 23.29 -13.71
N LEU A 125 6.22 22.22 -13.07
CA LEU A 125 7.60 22.09 -12.56
C LEU A 125 8.64 22.04 -13.70
N ALA A 126 8.32 21.36 -14.79
CA ALA A 126 9.21 21.23 -15.95
C ALA A 126 9.46 22.57 -16.68
N GLN A 127 8.56 23.56 -16.55
CA GLN A 127 8.73 24.90 -17.13
C GLN A 127 9.93 25.66 -16.52
N LYS A 128 10.32 25.32 -15.27
CA LYS A 128 11.49 25.89 -14.54
C LYS A 128 11.43 27.43 -14.40
N LYS A 129 10.27 28.04 -14.60
CA LYS A 129 10.02 29.48 -14.52
C LYS A 129 8.53 29.81 -14.36
N GLY A 130 8.25 31.04 -13.98
CA GLY A 130 6.90 31.58 -13.90
C GLY A 130 6.23 31.37 -12.52
N PRO A 131 5.08 32.04 -12.29
CA PRO A 131 4.45 32.07 -10.97
C PRO A 131 4.02 30.69 -10.46
N LYS A 132 3.58 29.81 -11.34
CA LYS A 132 3.15 28.46 -10.96
C LYS A 132 4.34 27.61 -10.50
N PHE A 133 5.44 27.63 -11.24
CA PHE A 133 6.68 26.97 -10.84
C PHE A 133 7.16 27.46 -9.47
N LEU A 134 7.21 28.78 -9.25
CA LEU A 134 7.64 29.36 -7.98
C LEU A 134 6.76 28.91 -6.83
N ARG A 135 5.44 28.88 -7.02
CA ARG A 135 4.48 28.38 -6.01
C ARG A 135 4.73 26.91 -5.66
N HIS A 136 4.99 26.05 -6.65
CA HIS A 136 5.34 24.66 -6.39
C HIS A 136 6.66 24.53 -5.64
N MET A 137 7.68 25.32 -6.03
CA MET A 137 8.98 25.29 -5.35
C MET A 137 8.92 25.77 -3.91
N GLU A 138 8.08 26.77 -3.62
CA GLU A 138 7.82 27.23 -2.25
C GLU A 138 7.23 26.10 -1.39
N GLN A 139 6.22 25.38 -1.89
CA GLN A 139 5.64 24.23 -1.17
C GLN A 139 6.67 23.12 -0.98
N ILE A 140 7.43 22.77 -2.01
CA ILE A 140 8.50 21.78 -1.94
C ILE A 140 9.54 22.19 -0.91
N TYR A 141 9.95 23.46 -0.88
CA TYR A 141 10.90 23.98 0.11
C TYR A 141 10.36 23.83 1.55
N ASN A 142 9.11 24.19 1.79
CA ASN A 142 8.48 24.06 3.09
C ASN A 142 8.44 22.59 3.57
N PHE A 143 8.11 21.65 2.67
CA PHE A 143 8.17 20.22 3.00
C PHE A 143 9.61 19.73 3.20
N ALA A 144 10.56 20.22 2.42
CA ALA A 144 11.97 19.85 2.55
C ALA A 144 12.57 20.37 3.87
N LEU A 145 12.26 21.60 4.23
CA LEU A 145 12.69 22.19 5.51
C LEU A 145 12.11 21.41 6.71
N LYS A 146 10.81 21.09 6.65
CA LYS A 146 10.16 20.27 7.68
C LYS A 146 10.77 18.87 7.79
N LYS A 147 11.21 18.29 6.66
CA LYS A 147 11.80 16.94 6.61
C LYS A 147 13.21 16.88 7.11
N THR A 148 14.01 17.91 6.83
CA THR A 148 15.46 17.89 7.08
C THR A 148 15.86 18.70 8.30
N GLU A 149 15.02 19.65 8.74
CA GLU A 149 15.32 20.65 9.78
C GLU A 149 16.63 21.41 9.51
N ASP A 150 17.01 21.52 8.23
CA ASP A 150 18.27 22.06 7.74
C ASP A 150 18.03 22.82 6.42
N GLU A 151 18.24 24.13 6.44
CA GLU A 151 18.01 24.98 5.26
C GLU A 151 18.89 24.62 4.06
N GLU A 152 20.14 24.28 4.29
CA GLU A 152 21.07 23.96 3.21
C GLU A 152 20.70 22.63 2.54
N LYS A 153 20.27 21.64 3.32
CA LYS A 153 19.70 20.40 2.78
C LYS A 153 18.41 20.66 2.01
N ALA A 154 17.52 21.49 2.56
CA ALA A 154 16.25 21.86 1.90
C ALA A 154 16.52 22.56 0.55
N LYS A 155 17.46 23.50 0.47
CA LYS A 155 17.88 24.14 -0.77
C LYS A 155 18.46 23.15 -1.79
N LYS A 156 19.28 22.20 -1.34
CA LYS A 156 19.83 21.13 -2.20
C LYS A 156 18.74 20.23 -2.75
N ILE A 157 17.75 19.85 -1.94
CA ILE A 157 16.57 19.09 -2.37
C ILE A 157 15.79 19.86 -3.43
N CYS A 158 15.50 21.13 -3.18
CA CYS A 158 14.79 21.98 -4.15
C CYS A 158 15.53 22.08 -5.48
N LYS A 159 16.85 22.34 -5.43
CA LYS A 159 17.69 22.41 -6.63
C LYS A 159 17.66 21.10 -7.42
N PHE A 160 17.75 19.95 -6.73
CA PHE A 160 17.72 18.64 -7.35
C PHE A 160 16.38 18.38 -8.03
N ILE A 161 15.25 18.68 -7.36
CA ILE A 161 13.91 18.50 -7.91
C ILE A 161 13.71 19.45 -9.12
N ALA A 162 14.05 20.74 -9.01
CA ALA A 162 13.92 21.70 -10.10
C ALA A 162 14.75 21.28 -11.33
N THR A 163 15.92 20.69 -11.13
CA THR A 163 16.78 20.22 -12.22
C THR A 163 16.25 18.97 -12.89
N ASN A 164 15.60 18.06 -12.13
CA ASN A 164 15.25 16.72 -12.58
C ASN A 164 13.74 16.46 -12.69
N ALA A 165 12.88 17.49 -12.56
CA ALA A 165 11.43 17.33 -12.62
C ALA A 165 10.94 16.76 -13.97
N ASP A 166 11.70 16.94 -15.04
CA ASP A 166 11.48 16.37 -16.36
C ASP A 166 11.76 14.84 -16.43
N LYS A 167 12.52 14.29 -15.47
CA LYS A 167 12.81 12.86 -15.36
C LYS A 167 11.72 12.14 -14.54
N HIS A 168 10.48 12.28 -14.97
CA HIS A 168 9.33 11.62 -14.37
C HIS A 168 8.62 10.68 -15.33
N GLN A 169 7.88 9.76 -14.79
CA GLN A 169 7.00 8.87 -15.55
C GLN A 169 5.69 8.68 -14.79
N ILE A 170 4.56 8.87 -15.48
CA ILE A 170 3.21 8.73 -14.91
C ILE A 170 2.48 7.67 -15.70
N GLY A 171 2.03 6.60 -15.04
CA GLY A 171 1.29 5.51 -15.64
C GLY A 171 -0.04 5.27 -14.96
N VAL A 172 -1.08 5.08 -15.78
CA VAL A 172 -2.39 4.62 -15.31
C VAL A 172 -2.53 3.14 -15.61
N LEU A 173 -2.62 2.35 -14.56
CA LEU A 173 -2.70 0.89 -14.63
C LEU A 173 -4.17 0.46 -14.55
N ASN A 174 -4.81 0.28 -15.70
CA ASN A 174 -6.20 -0.15 -15.83
C ASN A 174 -6.32 -1.54 -16.44
N SER A 175 -7.45 -2.24 -16.15
CA SER A 175 -7.77 -3.58 -16.66
C SER A 175 -8.14 -3.63 -18.13
N ASP A 176 -8.10 -2.52 -18.84
CA ASP A 176 -8.52 -2.45 -20.22
C ASP A 176 -7.50 -3.18 -21.10
N ARG A 177 -7.87 -4.39 -21.55
CA ARG A 177 -7.08 -5.26 -22.43
C ARG A 177 -6.81 -4.63 -23.80
N ASN A 178 -7.44 -3.50 -24.08
CA ASN A 178 -7.31 -2.76 -25.34
C ASN A 178 -6.23 -1.66 -25.31
N ASN A 179 -5.49 -1.50 -24.23
CA ASN A 179 -4.32 -0.62 -24.25
C ASN A 179 -3.21 -1.26 -25.10
N LYS A 180 -3.37 -1.14 -26.41
CA LYS A 180 -2.42 -1.49 -27.47
C LYS A 180 -1.10 -0.70 -27.45
N LEU A 181 -0.95 0.21 -26.52
CA LEU A 181 0.32 0.86 -26.22
C LEU A 181 1.11 -0.12 -25.37
N GLY A 182 2.18 -0.66 -25.89
CA GLY A 182 3.08 -1.64 -25.25
C GLY A 182 3.68 -1.14 -23.93
N PHE A 183 2.79 -0.96 -22.96
CA PHE A 183 3.12 -0.50 -21.63
C PHE A 183 3.71 -1.68 -20.86
N ASP A 184 5.01 -1.70 -20.71
CA ASP A 184 5.71 -2.72 -19.95
C ASP A 184 5.50 -2.49 -18.46
N LEU A 185 4.46 -3.16 -17.91
CA LEU A 185 4.12 -3.10 -16.50
C LEU A 185 5.30 -3.44 -15.59
N LYS A 186 6.17 -4.35 -16.04
CA LYS A 186 7.35 -4.79 -15.29
C LYS A 186 8.35 -3.64 -15.13
N LYS A 187 8.65 -2.93 -16.20
CA LYS A 187 9.52 -1.74 -16.15
C LYS A 187 8.96 -0.62 -15.31
N PHE A 188 7.64 -0.54 -15.15
CA PHE A 188 7.01 0.50 -14.38
C PHE A 188 6.97 0.21 -12.87
N SER A 189 6.93 -1.05 -12.49
CA SER A 189 6.79 -1.47 -11.10
C SER A 189 8.05 -2.08 -10.50
N GLU A 190 8.68 -3.00 -11.21
CA GLU A 190 9.85 -3.72 -10.70
C GLU A 190 11.16 -2.97 -10.96
N GLU A 191 11.30 -2.35 -12.13
CA GLU A 191 12.51 -1.65 -12.57
C GLU A 191 12.16 -0.27 -13.13
N PRO A 192 11.71 0.68 -12.28
CA PRO A 192 11.31 2.00 -12.75
C PRO A 192 12.46 2.69 -13.49
N SER A 193 12.18 3.11 -14.73
CA SER A 193 13.19 3.71 -15.62
C SER A 193 13.42 5.20 -15.35
N SER A 194 12.51 5.86 -14.64
CA SER A 194 12.54 7.29 -14.36
C SER A 194 12.75 7.56 -12.88
N LEU A 195 13.47 8.65 -12.59
CA LEU A 195 13.81 9.07 -11.23
C LEU A 195 12.58 9.21 -10.32
N PHE A 196 11.51 9.79 -10.88
CA PHE A 196 10.21 9.93 -10.22
C PHE A 196 9.16 9.16 -11.00
N THR A 197 8.69 8.04 -10.47
CA THR A 197 7.66 7.21 -11.10
C THR A 197 6.37 7.27 -10.29
N ILE A 198 5.26 7.61 -10.93
CA ILE A 198 3.94 7.65 -10.31
C ILE A 198 3.03 6.65 -11.00
N SER A 199 2.55 5.67 -10.24
CA SER A 199 1.62 4.66 -10.67
C SER A 199 0.22 4.98 -10.14
N ILE A 200 -0.74 5.16 -11.04
CA ILE A 200 -2.14 5.44 -10.68
C ILE A 200 -2.98 4.24 -11.09
N GLY A 201 -3.83 3.73 -10.21
CA GLY A 201 -4.69 2.65 -10.66
C GLY A 201 -5.61 2.04 -9.61
N GLY A 202 -6.45 1.14 -10.11
CA GLY A 202 -7.49 0.43 -9.39
C GLY A 202 -7.15 -1.04 -9.12
N ASN A 203 -8.01 -1.95 -9.62
CA ASN A 203 -7.95 -3.38 -9.30
C ASN A 203 -6.70 -4.10 -9.83
N ILE A 204 -6.12 -3.69 -10.95
CA ILE A 204 -4.90 -4.32 -11.49
C ILE A 204 -3.73 -4.19 -10.52
N ILE A 205 -3.57 -3.02 -9.95
CA ILE A 205 -2.52 -2.77 -8.95
C ILE A 205 -2.69 -3.68 -7.73
N SER A 206 -3.91 -4.13 -7.46
CA SER A 206 -4.20 -4.93 -6.29
C SER A 206 -3.77 -6.41 -6.38
N ARG A 207 -3.30 -6.90 -7.54
CA ARG A 207 -2.91 -8.31 -7.71
C ARG A 207 -1.77 -8.46 -8.71
N GLY A 208 -0.81 -9.35 -8.39
CA GLY A 208 0.20 -9.81 -9.34
C GLY A 208 1.28 -8.81 -9.77
N ILE A 209 1.35 -7.63 -9.15
CA ILE A 209 2.38 -6.63 -9.44
C ILE A 209 3.20 -6.38 -8.19
N THR A 210 4.51 -6.40 -8.30
CA THR A 210 5.44 -6.03 -7.22
C THR A 210 6.01 -4.65 -7.51
N PHE A 211 6.10 -3.80 -6.51
CA PHE A 211 6.72 -2.49 -6.60
C PHE A 211 8.00 -2.48 -5.75
N ASN A 212 9.15 -2.67 -6.39
CA ASN A 212 10.41 -2.83 -5.68
C ASN A 212 10.87 -1.57 -4.94
N ASN A 213 10.81 -0.42 -5.57
CA ASN A 213 11.25 0.86 -5.01
C ASN A 213 10.06 1.74 -4.58
N LEU A 214 8.97 1.14 -4.13
CA LEU A 214 7.82 1.87 -3.61
C LEU A 214 8.18 2.55 -2.28
N ILE A 215 8.12 3.89 -2.24
CA ILE A 215 8.45 4.70 -1.08
C ILE A 215 7.25 5.53 -0.59
N SER A 216 6.21 5.67 -1.39
CA SER A 216 5.01 6.44 -1.05
C SER A 216 3.75 5.78 -1.59
N MET A 217 2.69 5.79 -0.78
CA MET A 217 1.38 5.30 -1.16
C MET A 217 0.30 6.28 -0.70
N PHE A 218 -0.48 6.80 -1.64
CA PHE A 218 -1.68 7.59 -1.41
C PHE A 218 -2.91 6.71 -1.61
N PHE A 219 -3.62 6.42 -0.50
CA PHE A 219 -4.71 5.46 -0.51
C PHE A 219 -5.99 6.06 0.10
N THR A 220 -6.99 6.32 -0.73
CA THR A 220 -8.29 6.85 -0.29
C THR A 220 -9.46 5.97 -0.69
N ARG A 221 -9.17 4.79 -1.23
CA ARG A 221 -10.20 3.88 -1.68
C ARG A 221 -10.99 3.28 -0.51
N GLY A 222 -12.18 3.80 -0.28
CA GLY A 222 -13.09 3.28 0.73
C GLY A 222 -13.60 1.87 0.44
N VAL A 223 -14.09 1.22 1.48
CA VAL A 223 -14.72 -0.11 1.45
C VAL A 223 -16.23 0.06 1.41
N LYS A 224 -16.87 -0.56 0.43
CA LYS A 224 -18.33 -0.71 0.45
C LYS A 224 -18.68 -1.98 1.22
N GLY A 225 -19.31 -1.83 2.39
CA GLY A 225 -19.65 -2.96 3.27
C GLY A 225 -18.48 -3.49 4.08
N LEU A 226 -18.44 -4.80 4.34
CA LEU A 226 -17.39 -5.42 5.15
C LEU A 226 -16.08 -5.58 4.38
N MET A 227 -14.97 -5.23 5.01
CA MET A 227 -13.63 -5.42 4.46
C MET A 227 -13.30 -6.92 4.41
N GLN A 228 -12.90 -7.41 3.24
CA GLN A 228 -12.51 -8.80 3.04
C GLN A 228 -11.00 -8.95 3.26
N GLN A 229 -10.59 -9.73 4.25
CA GLN A 229 -9.18 -9.92 4.61
C GLN A 229 -8.34 -10.38 3.41
N ASP A 230 -8.78 -11.42 2.71
CA ASP A 230 -8.10 -11.98 1.52
C ASP A 230 -7.83 -10.94 0.43
N THR A 231 -8.76 -10.02 0.25
CA THR A 231 -8.68 -8.96 -0.75
C THR A 231 -7.79 -7.81 -0.29
N TYR A 232 -7.92 -7.38 0.97
CA TYR A 232 -7.20 -6.20 1.46
C TYR A 232 -5.76 -6.48 1.80
N ILE A 233 -5.42 -7.70 2.22
CA ILE A 233 -4.02 -8.15 2.33
C ILE A 233 -3.31 -8.04 0.97
N GLN A 234 -3.98 -8.45 -0.12
CA GLN A 234 -3.42 -8.31 -1.46
C GLN A 234 -3.31 -6.85 -1.94
N ARG A 235 -4.13 -5.94 -1.40
CA ARG A 235 -4.08 -4.49 -1.71
C ARG A 235 -3.04 -3.73 -0.91
N ALA A 236 -2.53 -4.31 0.15
CA ALA A 236 -1.48 -3.70 0.99
C ALA A 236 -0.12 -3.71 0.26
N ARG A 237 -0.03 -2.96 -0.84
CA ARG A 237 1.16 -2.89 -1.70
C ARG A 237 2.38 -2.28 -1.01
N MET A 238 2.21 -1.65 0.14
CA MET A 238 3.30 -1.27 1.02
C MET A 238 4.07 -2.49 1.56
N PHE A 239 3.46 -3.66 1.67
CA PHE A 239 4.14 -4.89 2.08
C PHE A 239 5.17 -5.33 1.03
N GLY A 240 6.32 -5.80 1.48
CA GLY A 240 7.38 -6.26 0.61
C GLY A 240 8.77 -6.11 1.20
N ASN A 241 9.78 -6.45 0.41
CA ASN A 241 11.16 -6.16 0.77
C ASN A 241 11.38 -4.66 0.68
N ARG A 242 11.51 -4.00 1.83
CA ARG A 242 11.74 -2.54 1.96
C ARG A 242 13.13 -2.23 2.52
N GLY A 243 13.82 -3.24 3.03
CA GLY A 243 15.16 -3.10 3.57
C GLY A 243 15.28 -1.90 4.51
N LYS A 244 16.37 -1.18 4.39
CA LYS A 244 16.65 0.03 5.17
C LYS A 244 15.80 1.26 4.78
N ASP A 245 15.13 1.23 3.62
CA ASP A 245 14.29 2.34 3.19
C ASP A 245 12.87 2.29 3.84
N ALA A 246 12.56 1.24 4.64
CA ALA A 246 11.25 1.04 5.26
C ALA A 246 10.79 2.21 6.14
N ASN A 247 11.67 2.74 6.98
CA ASN A 247 11.34 3.86 7.89
C ASN A 247 11.13 5.19 7.14
N HIS A 248 11.53 5.25 5.88
CA HIS A 248 11.28 6.38 5.00
C HIS A 248 9.99 6.23 4.18
N PHE A 249 9.32 5.08 4.26
CA PHE A 249 8.06 4.87 3.56
C PHE A 249 7.01 5.88 4.02
N GLU A 250 6.20 6.39 3.08
CA GLU A 250 5.10 7.28 3.37
C GLU A 250 3.75 6.64 3.02
N LEU A 251 2.86 6.52 4.00
CA LEU A 251 1.47 6.15 3.78
C LEU A 251 0.56 7.35 4.06
N THR A 252 -0.14 7.80 3.02
CA THR A 252 -1.20 8.81 3.14
C THR A 252 -2.55 8.11 2.97
N ILE A 253 -3.38 8.13 3.99
CA ILE A 253 -4.61 7.35 4.09
C ILE A 253 -5.63 8.07 4.96
N THR A 254 -6.94 7.82 4.81
CA THR A 254 -7.91 8.31 5.77
C THR A 254 -7.84 7.50 7.07
N GLU A 255 -8.10 8.16 8.19
CA GLU A 255 -8.04 7.50 9.51
C GLU A 255 -9.05 6.34 9.61
N SER A 256 -10.23 6.51 9.03
CA SER A 256 -11.26 5.46 9.01
C SER A 256 -10.81 4.20 8.25
N ILE A 257 -10.17 4.37 7.09
CA ILE A 257 -9.63 3.24 6.32
C ILE A 257 -8.45 2.59 7.05
N TYR A 258 -7.58 3.38 7.66
CA TYR A 258 -6.46 2.85 8.44
C TYR A 258 -6.94 1.98 9.61
N LYS A 259 -7.93 2.44 10.38
CA LYS A 259 -8.53 1.66 11.48
C LYS A 259 -9.18 0.36 10.98
N GLN A 260 -9.83 0.40 9.82
CA GLN A 260 -10.40 -0.81 9.20
C GLN A 260 -9.30 -1.80 8.78
N TRP A 261 -8.21 -1.32 8.21
CA TRP A 261 -7.06 -2.14 7.87
C TRP A 261 -6.39 -2.71 9.10
N PHE A 262 -6.21 -1.91 10.15
CA PHE A 262 -5.68 -2.36 11.41
C PHE A 262 -6.49 -3.55 11.98
N SER A 263 -7.82 -3.41 12.02
CA SER A 263 -8.71 -4.49 12.47
C SER A 263 -8.61 -5.73 11.57
N CYS A 264 -8.53 -5.53 10.26
CA CYS A 264 -8.37 -6.61 9.29
C CYS A 264 -7.08 -7.40 9.51
N PHE A 265 -5.96 -6.70 9.70
CA PHE A 265 -4.66 -7.35 9.96
C PHE A 265 -4.55 -7.93 11.35
N LEU A 266 -5.23 -7.37 12.33
CA LEU A 266 -5.33 -7.96 13.68
C LEU A 266 -5.98 -9.35 13.62
N LEU A 267 -7.11 -9.47 12.92
CA LEU A 267 -7.80 -10.76 12.74
C LEU A 267 -6.96 -11.73 11.89
N HIS A 268 -6.27 -11.25 10.88
CA HIS A 268 -5.39 -12.09 10.06
C HIS A 268 -4.20 -12.67 10.86
N ARG A 269 -3.70 -11.94 11.87
CA ARG A 269 -2.63 -12.46 12.74
C ARG A 269 -3.04 -13.72 13.52
N LEU A 270 -4.28 -13.84 13.89
CA LEU A 270 -4.77 -15.02 14.62
C LEU A 270 -4.67 -16.27 13.77
N SER A 271 -5.13 -16.22 12.51
CA SER A 271 -4.99 -17.34 11.58
C SER A 271 -3.52 -17.66 11.26
N TYR A 272 -2.69 -16.62 11.12
CA TYR A 272 -1.26 -16.76 10.93
C TYR A 272 -0.58 -17.48 12.12
N LEU A 273 -0.90 -17.08 13.35
CA LEU A 273 -0.36 -17.71 14.55
C LEU A 273 -0.83 -19.15 14.69
N SER A 274 -2.09 -19.45 14.34
CA SER A 274 -2.61 -20.81 14.32
C SER A 274 -1.84 -21.69 13.34
N ALA A 275 -1.63 -21.22 12.11
CA ALA A 275 -0.85 -21.93 11.11
C ALA A 275 0.62 -22.16 11.55
N LYS A 276 1.25 -21.15 12.14
CA LYS A 276 2.63 -21.23 12.65
C LYS A 276 2.79 -22.27 13.75
N ASN A 277 1.78 -22.45 14.59
CA ASN A 277 1.79 -23.39 15.72
C ASN A 277 1.15 -24.76 15.38
N ASN A 278 0.86 -25.03 14.11
CA ASN A 278 0.19 -26.25 13.65
C ASN A 278 -1.18 -26.48 14.34
N LEU A 279 -1.87 -25.40 14.69
CA LEU A 279 -3.22 -25.43 15.23
C LEU A 279 -4.25 -25.32 14.13
N HIS A 280 -5.49 -25.72 14.40
CA HIS A 280 -6.62 -25.46 13.51
C HIS A 280 -6.72 -23.96 13.21
N GLN A 281 -6.93 -23.63 11.94
CA GLN A 281 -7.08 -22.24 11.54
C GLN A 281 -8.43 -21.71 11.99
N VAL A 282 -8.43 -20.53 12.60
CA VAL A 282 -9.62 -19.84 13.06
C VAL A 282 -9.76 -18.55 12.26
N TRP A 283 -10.89 -18.38 11.59
CA TRP A 283 -11.22 -17.21 10.80
C TRP A 283 -12.28 -16.40 11.52
N LEU A 284 -11.87 -15.24 12.04
CA LEU A 284 -12.78 -14.36 12.74
C LEU A 284 -13.39 -13.31 11.80
N GLU A 285 -14.68 -13.06 11.98
CA GLU A 285 -15.41 -11.96 11.38
C GLU A 285 -15.73 -10.91 12.46
N GLY A 286 -15.45 -9.65 12.16
CA GLY A 286 -15.83 -8.53 13.00
C GLY A 286 -17.02 -7.77 12.39
N SER A 287 -17.49 -6.75 13.08
CA SER A 287 -18.58 -5.89 12.58
C SER A 287 -18.26 -5.18 11.27
N ARG A 288 -16.98 -5.03 10.94
CA ARG A 288 -16.49 -4.30 9.74
C ARG A 288 -15.59 -5.13 8.84
N THR A 289 -15.25 -6.36 9.25
CA THR A 289 -14.29 -7.21 8.52
C THR A 289 -14.79 -8.65 8.46
N ARG A 290 -14.48 -9.33 7.36
CA ARG A 290 -14.70 -10.77 7.18
C ARG A 290 -13.50 -11.43 6.50
N ALA A 291 -13.36 -12.74 6.66
CA ALA A 291 -12.23 -13.48 6.11
C ALA A 291 -12.22 -13.41 4.57
N VAL A 292 -13.33 -13.77 3.94
CA VAL A 292 -13.50 -13.81 2.47
C VAL A 292 -14.91 -13.37 2.07
N ALA A 293 -15.12 -13.16 0.76
CA ALA A 293 -16.47 -12.89 0.23
C ALA A 293 -17.40 -14.11 0.44
N PRO A 294 -18.65 -13.93 0.88
CA PRO A 294 -19.60 -15.03 1.05
C PRO A 294 -19.86 -15.84 -0.22
N SER A 295 -19.77 -15.20 -1.38
CA SER A 295 -19.88 -15.86 -2.69
C SER A 295 -18.66 -16.72 -3.05
N SER A 296 -17.59 -16.64 -2.28
CA SER A 296 -16.33 -17.41 -2.49
C SER A 296 -16.25 -18.64 -1.61
N ILE A 297 -17.26 -18.91 -0.78
CA ILE A 297 -17.27 -20.00 0.21
C ILE A 297 -18.41 -20.96 -0.16
N ASP A 298 -18.09 -22.23 -0.16
CA ASP A 298 -19.12 -23.27 -0.13
C ASP A 298 -19.65 -23.42 1.29
N LYS A 299 -20.89 -23.01 1.48
CA LYS A 299 -21.55 -22.99 2.80
C LYS A 299 -21.75 -24.39 3.40
N SER A 300 -21.63 -25.44 2.61
CA SER A 300 -21.72 -26.82 3.12
C SER A 300 -20.54 -27.21 3.99
N TYR A 301 -19.40 -26.55 3.82
CA TYR A 301 -18.16 -26.82 4.57
C TYR A 301 -17.93 -25.85 5.73
N VAL A 302 -18.69 -24.76 5.81
CA VAL A 302 -18.44 -23.72 6.82
C VAL A 302 -19.48 -23.78 7.93
N ARG A 303 -19.01 -23.99 9.17
CA ARG A 303 -19.82 -23.77 10.37
C ARG A 303 -19.52 -22.37 10.89
N VAL A 304 -20.56 -21.57 11.04
CA VAL A 304 -20.45 -20.24 11.67
C VAL A 304 -20.86 -20.39 13.12
N ASP A 305 -19.87 -20.29 14.01
CA ASP A 305 -20.11 -20.14 15.44
C ASP A 305 -20.36 -18.66 15.75
N LYS A 306 -21.49 -18.33 16.31
CA LYS A 306 -21.83 -16.95 16.68
C LYS A 306 -21.26 -16.55 18.04
N GLY A 307 -20.53 -17.44 18.69
CA GLY A 307 -19.77 -17.12 19.89
C GLY A 307 -20.64 -16.63 21.05
N GLU A 308 -21.75 -17.28 21.35
CA GLU A 308 -22.52 -17.04 22.57
C GLU A 308 -21.70 -17.58 23.75
N ILE A 309 -20.94 -16.70 24.41
CA ILE A 309 -20.32 -17.02 25.70
C ILE A 309 -21.40 -16.80 26.76
N SER A 310 -22.07 -17.84 27.20
CA SER A 310 -22.92 -17.80 28.39
C SER A 310 -22.02 -17.94 29.61
N PHE A 311 -21.85 -16.86 30.37
CA PHE A 311 -21.29 -16.95 31.71
C PHE A 311 -22.40 -17.48 32.65
N SER A 312 -22.42 -18.76 32.93
CA SER A 312 -23.16 -19.27 34.06
C SER A 312 -22.43 -18.81 35.33
N LYS A 313 -23.08 -17.95 36.14
CA LYS A 313 -22.62 -17.72 37.51
C LYS A 313 -22.64 -19.05 38.23
N ILE A 314 -21.47 -19.54 38.66
CA ILE A 314 -21.33 -20.56 39.65
C ILE A 314 -21.58 -19.97 41.03
#